data_d59c023f043e5075a35ce62ec7bf8a96
#
_entry.id   d59c023f043e5075a35ce62ec7bf8a96
#
_cell.length_a   1.000
_cell.length_b   1.000
_cell.length_c   1.000
_cell.angle_alpha   90.00
_cell.angle_beta   90.00
_cell.angle_gamma   90.00
#
_symmetry.space_group_name_H-M   'P 1'
#
loop_
_entity.id
_entity.type
_entity.pdbx_description
1 polymer ?
#
loop_
_entity_poly.entity_id
_entity_poly.type
_entity_poly.pdbx_seq_one_letter_code
_entity_poly.pdbx_strand_id
1 'polypeptide(L)'
;MPALFAAVTAAILVAAVVSICVGKYAITVDDIRAIFAGKEVDDMTRRVFLTLRLPRTIMAIIAGVGLGVAGSVYQIIFKNPLASPDIIGIAGGANLGAAIAIVSVSTSSMFAIASGAFWGGLAAVVCVMLLVKATRSRSTSTYVLAGIVINAISKAIIMALKYFADPENELAAMEYWEMGTFGNTTLSKLLSILPMFLIGLIGILLLRRQIELMSLSDNECRALGVRLKPVRAAVLAFSTLMVGSIISVTGLISFAGLIAPHTARLMLRRNNSITIIMSGMVGAFVVLTADILARVLYSAELPISILTTVIGVPILVYFLCTRGKETA
;
A
#
# COMPACT_ATOMS: atom_id res chain seq x y z
N MET A 1 -10.71 -24.29 -0.96
CA MET A 1 -10.39 -23.00 -0.32
C MET A 1 -9.30 -23.09 0.76
N PRO A 2 -9.41 -23.94 1.82
CA PRO A 2 -8.38 -23.99 2.86
C PRO A 2 -6.97 -24.26 2.30
N ALA A 3 -6.84 -25.18 1.35
CA ALA A 3 -5.55 -25.50 0.72
C ALA A 3 -4.92 -24.31 0.01
N LEU A 4 -5.71 -23.46 -0.64
CA LEU A 4 -5.20 -22.25 -1.32
C LEU A 4 -4.69 -21.23 -0.31
N PHE A 5 -5.43 -20.98 0.78
CA PHE A 5 -4.98 -20.11 1.86
C PHE A 5 -3.69 -20.64 2.50
N ALA A 6 -3.62 -21.95 2.77
CA ALA A 6 -2.42 -22.58 3.31
C ALA A 6 -1.22 -22.44 2.36
N ALA A 7 -1.42 -22.62 1.04
CA ALA A 7 -0.37 -22.45 0.05
C ALA A 7 0.15 -21.00 -0.01
N VAL A 8 -0.74 -20.01 -0.02
CA VAL A 8 -0.32 -18.59 -0.03
C VAL A 8 0.37 -18.22 1.28
N THR A 9 -0.14 -18.70 2.43
CA THR A 9 0.54 -18.50 3.73
C THR A 9 1.94 -19.11 3.72
N ALA A 10 2.08 -20.36 3.24
CA ALA A 10 3.38 -21.01 3.13
C ALA A 10 4.33 -20.22 2.21
N ALA A 11 3.84 -19.71 1.07
CA ALA A 11 4.63 -18.86 0.17
C ALA A 11 5.10 -17.57 0.85
N ILE A 12 4.24 -16.90 1.62
CA ILE A 12 4.62 -15.70 2.40
C ILE A 12 5.69 -16.05 3.45
N LEU A 13 5.52 -17.16 4.17
CA LEU A 13 6.48 -17.57 5.18
C LEU A 13 7.85 -17.92 4.57
N VAL A 14 7.86 -18.64 3.45
CA VAL A 14 9.09 -18.92 2.71
C VAL A 14 9.74 -17.62 2.23
N ALA A 15 8.97 -16.72 1.62
CA ALA A 15 9.48 -15.42 1.18
C ALA A 15 10.00 -14.58 2.37
N ALA A 16 9.36 -14.65 3.55
CA ALA A 16 9.83 -13.94 4.74
C ALA A 16 11.18 -14.48 5.23
N VAL A 17 11.36 -15.81 5.26
CA VAL A 17 12.65 -16.42 5.58
C VAL A 17 13.72 -16.01 4.57
N VAL A 18 13.42 -16.08 3.27
CA VAL A 18 14.32 -15.63 2.21
C VAL A 18 14.66 -14.15 2.37
N SER A 19 13.68 -13.30 2.67
CA SER A 19 13.86 -11.85 2.91
C SER A 19 14.83 -11.58 4.08
N ILE A 20 14.79 -12.38 5.13
CA ILE A 20 15.69 -12.24 6.27
C ILE A 20 17.10 -12.71 5.91
N CYS A 21 17.24 -13.85 5.24
CA CYS A 21 18.52 -14.45 4.91
C CYS A 21 19.29 -13.68 3.84
N VAL A 22 18.57 -13.14 2.83
CA VAL A 22 19.19 -12.58 1.63
C VAL A 22 19.53 -11.10 1.78
N GLY A 23 20.75 -10.71 1.37
CA GLY A 23 21.22 -9.32 1.30
C GLY A 23 22.74 -9.24 1.45
N LYS A 24 23.29 -8.02 1.52
CA LYS A 24 24.75 -7.77 1.55
C LYS A 24 25.47 -8.48 2.73
N TYR A 25 24.79 -8.63 3.84
CA TYR A 25 25.24 -9.44 4.97
C TYR A 25 24.40 -10.73 5.01
N ALA A 26 25.02 -11.86 4.81
CA ALA A 26 24.34 -13.15 4.79
C ALA A 26 23.97 -13.58 6.23
N ILE A 27 22.70 -13.95 6.43
CA ILE A 27 22.22 -14.56 7.68
C ILE A 27 21.73 -15.95 7.31
N THR A 28 22.19 -16.97 8.02
CA THR A 28 21.78 -18.35 7.79
C THR A 28 20.48 -18.68 8.54
N VAL A 29 19.80 -19.73 8.12
CA VAL A 29 18.62 -20.24 8.85
C VAL A 29 19.01 -20.73 10.25
N ASP A 30 20.23 -21.24 10.42
CA ASP A 30 20.72 -21.70 11.70
C ASP A 30 21.01 -20.54 12.66
N ASP A 31 21.49 -19.38 12.15
CA ASP A 31 21.61 -18.14 12.92
C ASP A 31 20.25 -17.70 13.45
N ILE A 32 19.22 -17.72 12.58
CA ILE A 32 17.84 -17.36 12.94
C ILE A 32 17.34 -18.29 14.06
N ARG A 33 17.53 -19.61 13.89
CA ARG A 33 17.16 -20.61 14.92
C ARG A 33 17.91 -20.39 16.24
N ALA A 34 19.20 -20.10 16.19
CA ALA A 34 20.02 -19.85 17.36
C ALA A 34 19.56 -18.58 18.10
N ILE A 35 19.23 -17.49 17.39
CA ILE A 35 18.68 -16.25 17.98
C ILE A 35 17.37 -16.53 18.72
N PHE A 36 16.42 -17.24 18.10
CA PHE A 36 15.15 -17.58 18.74
C PHE A 36 15.30 -18.58 19.89
N ALA A 37 16.30 -19.45 19.85
CA ALA A 37 16.62 -20.40 20.93
C ALA A 37 17.42 -19.77 22.07
N GLY A 38 17.73 -18.46 22.00
CA GLY A 38 18.56 -17.77 23.02
C GLY A 38 20.00 -18.24 23.09
N LYS A 39 20.53 -18.89 22.04
CA LYS A 39 21.92 -19.31 21.93
C LYS A 39 22.82 -18.14 21.56
N GLU A 40 24.10 -18.26 21.86
CA GLU A 40 25.10 -17.29 21.44
C GLU A 40 25.22 -17.27 19.90
N VAL A 41 25.13 -16.09 19.35
CA VAL A 41 25.32 -15.78 17.93
C VAL A 41 26.15 -14.51 17.86
N ASP A 42 26.95 -14.37 16.81
CA ASP A 42 27.74 -13.16 16.58
C ASP A 42 26.91 -11.89 16.75
N ASP A 43 27.42 -10.93 17.51
CA ASP A 43 26.73 -9.67 17.85
C ASP A 43 26.32 -8.88 16.61
N MET A 44 27.10 -8.90 15.53
CA MET A 44 26.78 -8.24 14.28
C MET A 44 25.59 -8.91 13.60
N THR A 45 25.56 -10.24 13.55
CA THR A 45 24.45 -11.03 13.02
C THR A 45 23.16 -10.74 13.76
N ARG A 46 23.21 -10.71 15.09
CA ARG A 46 22.06 -10.39 15.94
C ARG A 46 21.55 -8.96 15.71
N ARG A 47 22.46 -7.99 15.62
CA ARG A 47 22.10 -6.58 15.31
C ARG A 47 21.45 -6.46 13.94
N VAL A 48 22.08 -7.00 12.89
CA VAL A 48 21.53 -6.95 11.52
C VAL A 48 20.17 -7.60 11.46
N PHE A 49 19.98 -8.74 12.12
CA PHE A 49 18.68 -9.42 12.17
C PHE A 49 17.60 -8.55 12.84
N LEU A 50 17.84 -8.08 14.07
CA LEU A 50 16.82 -7.39 14.88
C LEU A 50 16.56 -5.95 14.43
N THR A 51 17.59 -5.22 13.95
CA THR A 51 17.44 -3.80 13.65
C THR A 51 17.15 -3.48 12.17
N LEU A 52 17.57 -4.36 11.26
CA LEU A 52 17.42 -4.12 9.82
C LEU A 52 16.49 -5.14 9.16
N ARG A 53 16.76 -6.45 9.30
CA ARG A 53 16.07 -7.49 8.54
C ARG A 53 14.64 -7.71 8.99
N LEU A 54 14.45 -7.94 10.26
CA LEU A 54 13.14 -8.25 10.83
C LEU A 54 12.15 -7.08 10.67
N PRO A 55 12.49 -5.82 11.04
CA PRO A 55 11.58 -4.70 10.86
C PRO A 55 11.23 -4.47 9.38
N ARG A 56 12.20 -4.58 8.47
CA ARG A 56 11.99 -4.42 7.04
C ARG A 56 11.06 -5.48 6.47
N THR A 57 11.27 -6.75 6.79
CA THR A 57 10.42 -7.87 6.34
C THR A 57 8.99 -7.70 6.83
N ILE A 58 8.80 -7.35 8.11
CA ILE A 58 7.47 -7.09 8.69
C ILE A 58 6.82 -5.89 8.01
N MET A 59 7.56 -4.81 7.76
CA MET A 59 7.04 -3.62 7.08
C MET A 59 6.58 -3.95 5.65
N ALA A 60 7.34 -4.76 4.90
CA ALA A 60 6.96 -5.17 3.55
C ALA A 60 5.67 -6.00 3.56
N ILE A 61 5.51 -6.90 4.53
CA ILE A 61 4.27 -7.69 4.73
C ILE A 61 3.10 -6.76 5.06
N ILE A 62 3.25 -5.86 6.03
CA ILE A 62 2.21 -4.90 6.44
C ILE A 62 1.81 -3.99 5.28
N ALA A 63 2.79 -3.47 4.54
CA ALA A 63 2.55 -2.63 3.37
C ALA A 63 1.77 -3.39 2.30
N GLY A 64 2.17 -4.61 1.99
CA GLY A 64 1.48 -5.45 1.02
C GLY A 64 0.05 -5.81 1.45
N VAL A 65 -0.15 -6.17 2.73
CA VAL A 65 -1.50 -6.42 3.30
C VAL A 65 -2.37 -5.18 3.15
N GLY A 66 -1.89 -4.03 3.60
CA GLY A 66 -2.67 -2.80 3.59
C GLY A 66 -3.03 -2.33 2.19
N LEU A 67 -2.08 -2.34 1.26
CA LEU A 67 -2.33 -1.95 -0.12
C LEU A 67 -3.26 -2.94 -0.82
N GLY A 68 -3.09 -4.25 -0.62
CA GLY A 68 -3.95 -5.28 -1.20
C GLY A 68 -5.38 -5.21 -0.69
N VAL A 69 -5.57 -5.04 0.63
CA VAL A 69 -6.89 -4.85 1.25
C VAL A 69 -7.55 -3.57 0.74
N ALA A 70 -6.85 -2.42 0.79
CA ALA A 70 -7.38 -1.14 0.33
C ALA A 70 -7.76 -1.19 -1.15
N GLY A 71 -6.92 -1.77 -2.01
CA GLY A 71 -7.20 -1.95 -3.42
C GLY A 71 -8.46 -2.77 -3.66
N SER A 72 -8.61 -3.92 -2.97
CA SER A 72 -9.82 -4.75 -3.07
C SER A 72 -11.08 -4.01 -2.68
N VAL A 73 -11.02 -3.28 -1.57
CA VAL A 73 -12.14 -2.50 -1.05
C VAL A 73 -12.52 -1.37 -2.02
N TYR A 74 -11.55 -0.64 -2.56
CA TYR A 74 -11.82 0.42 -3.53
C TYR A 74 -12.41 -0.12 -4.82
N GLN A 75 -11.92 -1.24 -5.34
CA GLN A 75 -12.51 -1.87 -6.52
C GLN A 75 -13.97 -2.28 -6.31
N ILE A 76 -14.34 -2.70 -5.09
CA ILE A 76 -15.72 -3.04 -4.74
C ILE A 76 -16.59 -1.78 -4.61
N ILE A 77 -16.20 -0.82 -3.77
CA ILE A 77 -17.05 0.35 -3.48
C ILE A 77 -17.21 1.30 -4.67
N PHE A 78 -16.20 1.35 -5.55
CA PHE A 78 -16.24 2.14 -6.79
C PHE A 78 -16.72 1.35 -8.00
N LYS A 79 -17.00 0.04 -7.85
CA LYS A 79 -17.42 -0.85 -8.95
C LYS A 79 -16.53 -0.71 -10.19
N ASN A 80 -15.25 -0.44 -9.94
CA ASN A 80 -14.25 -0.23 -10.97
C ASN A 80 -13.02 -1.11 -10.67
N PRO A 81 -12.69 -2.06 -11.55
CA PRO A 81 -11.56 -2.96 -11.34
C PRO A 81 -10.20 -2.25 -11.33
N LEU A 82 -10.14 -1.03 -11.85
CA LEU A 82 -8.91 -0.21 -11.87
C LEU A 82 -8.81 0.75 -10.67
N ALA A 83 -9.80 0.74 -9.76
CA ALA A 83 -9.72 1.59 -8.58
C ALA A 83 -8.60 1.15 -7.64
N SER A 84 -7.80 2.12 -7.20
CA SER A 84 -6.69 1.94 -6.25
C SER A 84 -6.62 3.16 -5.32
N PRO A 85 -5.86 3.09 -4.22
CA PRO A 85 -5.63 4.24 -3.36
C PRO A 85 -5.07 5.47 -4.10
N ASP A 86 -4.30 5.24 -5.15
CA ASP A 86 -3.68 6.30 -5.96
C ASP A 86 -4.73 7.14 -6.70
N ILE A 87 -5.79 6.50 -7.21
CA ILE A 87 -6.86 7.20 -7.97
C ILE A 87 -7.71 8.10 -7.06
N ILE A 88 -7.85 7.74 -5.78
CA ILE A 88 -8.65 8.51 -4.83
C ILE A 88 -7.90 9.74 -4.28
N GLY A 89 -6.61 9.90 -4.61
CA GLY A 89 -5.83 11.06 -4.22
C GLY A 89 -4.96 10.87 -2.98
N ILE A 90 -5.00 9.72 -2.30
CA ILE A 90 -4.19 9.49 -1.10
C ILE A 90 -2.70 9.60 -1.42
N ALA A 91 -2.26 8.92 -2.48
CA ALA A 91 -0.85 8.92 -2.88
C ALA A 91 -0.38 10.32 -3.32
N GLY A 92 -1.19 11.01 -4.13
CA GLY A 92 -0.88 12.39 -4.57
C GLY A 92 -0.81 13.38 -3.41
N GLY A 93 -1.76 13.29 -2.47
CA GLY A 93 -1.74 14.13 -1.26
C GLY A 93 -0.57 13.82 -0.34
N ALA A 94 -0.23 12.54 -0.16
CA ALA A 94 0.92 12.12 0.64
C ALA A 94 2.23 12.61 0.01
N ASN A 95 2.38 12.50 -1.32
CA ASN A 95 3.54 13.02 -2.03
C ASN A 95 3.65 14.54 -1.90
N LEU A 96 2.54 15.27 -2.04
CA LEU A 96 2.52 16.72 -1.83
C LEU A 96 2.94 17.09 -0.40
N GLY A 97 2.38 16.42 0.60
CA GLY A 97 2.71 16.68 2.00
C GLY A 97 4.17 16.38 2.33
N ALA A 98 4.74 15.32 1.77
CA ALA A 98 6.16 15.00 1.89
C ALA A 98 7.03 16.08 1.21
N ALA A 99 6.69 16.48 -0.03
CA ALA A 99 7.41 17.50 -0.77
C ALA A 99 7.41 18.87 -0.04
N ILE A 100 6.27 19.27 0.52
CA ILE A 100 6.18 20.48 1.36
C ILE A 100 7.10 20.36 2.57
N ALA A 101 7.10 19.22 3.27
CA ALA A 101 7.94 19.01 4.44
C ALA A 101 9.45 19.03 4.10
N ILE A 102 9.84 18.46 2.97
CA ILE A 102 11.23 18.46 2.48
C ILE A 102 11.72 19.90 2.26
N VAL A 103 10.93 20.72 1.55
CA VAL A 103 11.33 22.12 1.23
C VAL A 103 11.19 23.05 2.44
N SER A 104 10.14 22.89 3.26
CA SER A 104 9.83 23.87 4.31
C SER A 104 10.53 23.60 5.64
N VAL A 105 10.87 22.35 5.92
CA VAL A 105 11.45 21.96 7.23
C VAL A 105 12.89 21.51 7.06
N SER A 106 13.14 20.40 6.41
CA SER A 106 14.46 19.86 6.09
C SER A 106 14.37 18.52 5.36
N THR A 107 15.30 18.28 4.45
CA THR A 107 15.51 16.99 3.78
C THR A 107 15.91 15.88 4.76
N SER A 108 16.55 16.22 5.89
CA SER A 108 17.02 15.27 6.90
C SER A 108 15.97 14.90 7.96
N SER A 109 14.88 15.68 8.08
CA SER A 109 13.85 15.44 9.08
C SER A 109 12.85 14.38 8.64
N MET A 110 13.22 13.11 8.80
CA MET A 110 12.34 11.96 8.48
C MET A 110 10.99 12.02 9.18
N PHE A 111 10.92 12.57 10.41
CA PHE A 111 9.66 12.73 11.12
C PHE A 111 8.77 13.77 10.46
N ALA A 112 9.31 14.91 10.04
CA ALA A 112 8.56 15.96 9.34
C ALA A 112 8.01 15.42 8.01
N ILE A 113 8.84 14.72 7.23
CA ILE A 113 8.46 14.13 5.94
C ILE A 113 7.34 13.09 6.14
N ALA A 114 7.49 12.18 7.09
CA ALA A 114 6.48 11.16 7.39
C ALA A 114 5.16 11.79 7.87
N SER A 115 5.23 12.78 8.76
CA SER A 115 4.04 13.50 9.23
C SER A 115 3.38 14.29 8.08
N GLY A 116 4.16 14.99 7.27
CA GLY A 116 3.68 15.71 6.09
C GLY A 116 2.95 14.77 5.12
N ALA A 117 3.54 13.63 4.82
CA ALA A 117 2.94 12.61 3.96
C ALA A 117 1.62 12.08 4.53
N PHE A 118 1.59 11.74 5.81
CA PHE A 118 0.38 11.23 6.46
C PHE A 118 -0.77 12.25 6.42
N TRP A 119 -0.50 13.48 6.87
CA TRP A 119 -1.52 14.54 6.91
C TRP A 119 -1.92 15.01 5.50
N GLY A 120 -0.97 15.05 4.56
CA GLY A 120 -1.22 15.35 3.16
C GLY A 120 -2.16 14.34 2.50
N GLY A 121 -1.95 13.04 2.73
CA GLY A 121 -2.84 11.98 2.25
C GLY A 121 -4.25 12.08 2.85
N LEU A 122 -4.35 12.35 4.16
CA LEU A 122 -5.63 12.53 4.85
C LEU A 122 -6.37 13.78 4.33
N ALA A 123 -5.67 14.91 4.18
CA ALA A 123 -6.22 16.15 3.65
C ALA A 123 -6.76 15.98 2.22
N ALA A 124 -6.05 15.25 1.36
CA ALA A 124 -6.50 14.96 0.00
C ALA A 124 -7.84 14.21 -0.01
N VAL A 125 -8.00 13.20 0.83
CA VAL A 125 -9.29 12.46 0.93
C VAL A 125 -10.40 13.35 1.48
N VAL A 126 -10.11 14.19 2.47
CA VAL A 126 -11.08 15.18 2.97
C VAL A 126 -11.50 16.13 1.84
N CYS A 127 -10.56 16.64 1.05
CA CYS A 127 -10.86 17.48 -0.12
C CYS A 127 -11.72 16.74 -1.16
N VAL A 128 -11.44 15.48 -1.45
CA VAL A 128 -12.28 14.65 -2.33
C VAL A 128 -13.70 14.54 -1.79
N MET A 129 -13.85 14.26 -0.50
CA MET A 129 -15.17 14.16 0.14
C MET A 129 -15.94 15.49 0.11
N LEU A 130 -15.26 16.61 0.32
CA LEU A 130 -15.85 17.96 0.22
C LEU A 130 -16.28 18.29 -1.22
N LEU A 131 -15.45 17.97 -2.22
CA LEU A 131 -15.80 18.13 -3.64
C LEU A 131 -17.03 17.31 -4.00
N VAL A 132 -17.08 16.03 -3.64
CA VAL A 132 -18.24 15.17 -3.86
C VAL A 132 -19.50 15.71 -3.18
N LYS A 133 -19.36 16.28 -1.98
CA LYS A 133 -20.49 16.94 -1.28
C LYS A 133 -20.98 18.18 -2.03
N ALA A 134 -20.05 18.97 -2.58
CA ALA A 134 -20.36 20.21 -3.31
C ALA A 134 -21.06 19.95 -4.66
N THR A 135 -20.69 18.89 -5.38
CA THR A 135 -21.30 18.54 -6.69
C THR A 135 -22.74 18.03 -6.58
N ARG A 136 -23.27 17.81 -5.38
CA ARG A 136 -24.59 17.20 -5.14
C ARG A 136 -24.82 15.83 -5.81
N SER A 137 -23.92 15.40 -6.68
CA SER A 137 -23.89 14.06 -7.30
C SER A 137 -23.22 13.08 -6.36
N ARG A 138 -23.79 11.88 -6.25
CA ARG A 138 -23.33 10.84 -5.33
C ARG A 138 -22.96 9.54 -6.06
N SER A 139 -22.75 9.66 -7.36
CA SER A 139 -22.33 8.54 -8.18
C SER A 139 -20.90 8.12 -7.81
N THR A 140 -20.60 6.87 -8.00
CA THR A 140 -19.26 6.31 -7.83
C THR A 140 -18.21 7.03 -8.69
N SER A 141 -18.61 7.41 -9.91
CA SER A 141 -17.78 8.17 -10.85
C SER A 141 -17.38 9.55 -10.31
N THR A 142 -18.24 10.20 -9.50
CA THR A 142 -17.94 11.51 -8.91
C THR A 142 -16.77 11.43 -7.93
N TYR A 143 -16.65 10.36 -7.14
CA TYR A 143 -15.50 10.15 -6.25
C TYR A 143 -14.21 9.98 -7.03
N VAL A 144 -14.24 9.19 -8.11
CA VAL A 144 -13.07 8.97 -8.98
C VAL A 144 -12.65 10.27 -9.65
N LEU A 145 -13.59 11.03 -10.22
CA LEU A 145 -13.30 12.32 -10.84
C LEU A 145 -12.72 13.33 -9.82
N ALA A 146 -13.30 13.40 -8.62
CA ALA A 146 -12.77 14.26 -7.56
C ALA A 146 -11.34 13.87 -7.18
N GLY A 147 -11.05 12.57 -7.09
CA GLY A 147 -9.68 12.06 -6.84
C GLY A 147 -8.70 12.45 -7.95
N ILE A 148 -9.12 12.34 -9.23
CA ILE A 148 -8.31 12.78 -10.37
C ILE A 148 -8.01 14.28 -10.29
N VAL A 149 -8.99 15.11 -9.95
CA VAL A 149 -8.80 16.56 -9.78
C VAL A 149 -7.81 16.87 -8.66
N ILE A 150 -7.97 16.25 -7.50
CA ILE A 150 -7.04 16.46 -6.36
C ILE A 150 -5.64 15.99 -6.72
N ASN A 151 -5.50 14.84 -7.39
CA ASN A 151 -4.19 14.36 -7.87
C ASN A 151 -3.55 15.33 -8.88
N ALA A 152 -4.33 15.90 -9.80
CA ALA A 152 -3.81 16.86 -10.76
C ALA A 152 -3.32 18.14 -10.08
N ILE A 153 -4.08 18.67 -9.12
CA ILE A 153 -3.67 19.83 -8.30
C ILE A 153 -2.40 19.49 -7.50
N SER A 154 -2.37 18.36 -6.83
CA SER A 154 -1.20 17.92 -6.06
C SER A 154 0.05 17.83 -6.95
N LYS A 155 -0.07 17.20 -8.12
CA LYS A 155 1.03 17.12 -9.09
C LYS A 155 1.50 18.48 -9.59
N ALA A 156 0.59 19.41 -9.87
CA ALA A 156 0.94 20.75 -10.30
C ALA A 156 1.74 21.50 -9.23
N ILE A 157 1.31 21.40 -7.96
CA ILE A 157 2.04 22.03 -6.83
C ILE A 157 3.41 21.36 -6.63
N ILE A 158 3.47 20.00 -6.70
CA ILE A 158 4.76 19.28 -6.61
C ILE A 158 5.70 19.70 -7.74
N MET A 159 5.22 19.85 -8.98
CA MET A 159 6.04 20.35 -10.09
C MET A 159 6.58 21.76 -9.82
N ALA A 160 5.76 22.65 -9.25
CA ALA A 160 6.22 23.98 -8.85
C ALA A 160 7.27 23.92 -7.75
N LEU A 161 7.08 23.09 -6.71
CA LEU A 161 8.08 22.88 -5.67
C LEU A 161 9.39 22.34 -6.24
N LYS A 162 9.34 21.32 -7.11
CA LYS A 162 10.52 20.75 -7.77
C LYS A 162 11.26 21.78 -8.65
N TYR A 163 10.52 22.69 -9.30
CA TYR A 163 11.11 23.73 -10.15
C TYR A 163 11.95 24.75 -9.35
N PHE A 164 11.53 25.08 -8.14
CA PHE A 164 12.23 26.03 -7.27
C PHE A 164 13.16 25.37 -6.24
N ALA A 165 13.14 24.04 -6.14
CA ALA A 165 13.93 23.27 -5.16
C ALA A 165 15.41 23.28 -5.48
N ASP A 166 16.25 23.17 -4.42
CA ASP A 166 17.67 22.89 -4.59
C ASP A 166 17.90 21.52 -5.28
N PRO A 167 18.60 21.51 -6.44
CA PRO A 167 18.77 20.28 -7.22
C PRO A 167 19.52 19.16 -6.50
N GLU A 168 20.52 19.51 -5.65
CA GLU A 168 21.40 18.53 -5.01
C GLU A 168 20.76 17.88 -3.79
N ASN A 169 19.91 18.60 -3.08
CA ASN A 169 19.35 18.15 -1.81
C ASN A 169 17.84 17.92 -1.87
N GLU A 170 17.05 18.96 -2.15
CA GLU A 170 15.60 18.91 -2.05
C GLU A 170 14.96 18.11 -3.18
N LEU A 171 15.37 18.38 -4.43
CA LEU A 171 14.85 17.68 -5.61
C LEU A 171 15.20 16.20 -5.54
N ALA A 172 16.45 15.86 -5.22
CA ALA A 172 16.90 14.49 -5.08
C ALA A 172 16.12 13.76 -3.96
N ALA A 173 15.86 14.44 -2.83
CA ALA A 173 15.07 13.86 -1.73
C ALA A 173 13.60 13.61 -2.12
N MET A 174 12.98 14.56 -2.85
CA MET A 174 11.60 14.39 -3.35
C MET A 174 11.49 13.21 -4.33
N GLU A 175 12.42 13.12 -5.30
CA GLU A 175 12.43 12.02 -6.26
C GLU A 175 12.64 10.65 -5.57
N TYR A 176 13.60 10.58 -4.63
CA TYR A 176 13.86 9.35 -3.88
C TYR A 176 12.65 8.93 -3.05
N TRP A 177 11.98 9.89 -2.39
CA TRP A 177 10.80 9.61 -1.58
C TRP A 177 9.61 9.13 -2.44
N GLU A 178 9.41 9.73 -3.63
CA GLU A 178 8.36 9.36 -4.58
C GLU A 178 8.52 7.94 -5.11
N MET A 179 9.76 7.46 -5.26
CA MET A 179 10.03 6.10 -5.72
C MET A 179 9.78 5.01 -4.68
N GLY A 180 9.72 5.37 -3.41
CA GLY A 180 9.48 4.47 -2.28
C GLY A 180 10.63 3.51 -1.97
N THR A 181 10.81 3.20 -0.68
CA THR A 181 11.87 2.29 -0.21
C THR A 181 11.53 1.68 1.15
N PHE A 182 12.02 0.49 1.39
CA PHE A 182 12.05 -0.13 2.73
C PHE A 182 13.42 0.01 3.41
N GLY A 183 14.44 0.58 2.73
CA GLY A 183 15.82 0.69 3.23
C GLY A 183 15.94 1.47 4.54
N ASN A 184 15.05 2.44 4.75
CA ASN A 184 15.03 3.30 5.95
C ASN A 184 14.10 2.79 7.06
N THR A 185 13.62 1.55 6.98
CA THR A 185 12.70 0.98 7.99
C THR A 185 13.46 0.59 9.25
N THR A 186 12.99 1.09 10.38
CA THR A 186 13.46 0.72 11.73
C THR A 186 12.30 0.20 12.57
N LEU A 187 12.60 -0.49 13.66
CA LEU A 187 11.58 -0.97 14.60
C LEU A 187 10.73 0.20 15.15
N SER A 188 11.35 1.33 15.46
CA SER A 188 10.63 2.53 15.93
C SER A 188 9.62 3.05 14.89
N LYS A 189 10.01 3.14 13.62
CA LYS A 189 9.11 3.55 12.53
C LYS A 189 7.99 2.53 12.31
N LEU A 190 8.30 1.24 12.37
CA LEU A 190 7.30 0.18 12.28
C LEU A 190 6.26 0.31 13.40
N LEU A 191 6.71 0.47 14.64
CA LEU A 191 5.81 0.62 15.79
C LEU A 191 5.00 1.91 15.73
N SER A 192 5.53 3.00 15.18
CA SER A 192 4.81 4.28 15.07
C SER A 192 3.60 4.23 14.14
N ILE A 193 3.66 3.45 13.07
CA ILE A 193 2.54 3.33 12.13
C ILE A 193 1.52 2.26 12.54
N LEU A 194 1.93 1.31 13.36
CA LEU A 194 1.13 0.13 13.70
C LEU A 194 -0.25 0.46 14.27
N PRO A 195 -0.42 1.44 15.18
CA PRO A 195 -1.75 1.79 15.70
C PRO A 195 -2.72 2.24 14.60
N MET A 196 -2.30 3.17 13.73
CA MET A 196 -3.14 3.70 12.65
C MET A 196 -3.44 2.64 11.59
N PHE A 197 -2.44 1.81 11.26
CA PHE A 197 -2.61 0.66 10.38
C PHE A 197 -3.65 -0.31 10.92
N LEU A 198 -3.56 -0.70 12.20
CA LEU A 198 -4.49 -1.65 12.83
C LEU A 198 -5.90 -1.08 12.96
N ILE A 199 -6.06 0.20 13.34
CA ILE A 199 -7.35 0.87 13.36
C ILE A 199 -8.01 0.80 11.97
N GLY A 200 -7.25 1.13 10.92
CA GLY A 200 -7.72 1.06 9.54
C GLY A 200 -8.11 -0.36 9.12
N LEU A 201 -7.24 -1.33 9.36
CA LEU A 201 -7.48 -2.74 8.99
C LEU A 201 -8.68 -3.33 9.74
N ILE A 202 -8.75 -3.15 11.06
CA ILE A 202 -9.86 -3.64 11.89
C ILE A 202 -11.16 -2.98 11.46
N GLY A 203 -11.17 -1.66 11.21
CA GLY A 203 -12.33 -0.95 10.72
C GLY A 203 -12.86 -1.51 9.39
N ILE A 204 -11.98 -1.81 8.44
CA ILE A 204 -12.36 -2.46 7.17
C ILE A 204 -12.90 -3.87 7.41
N LEU A 205 -12.26 -4.67 8.27
CA LEU A 205 -12.70 -6.03 8.55
C LEU A 205 -14.06 -6.06 9.26
N LEU A 206 -14.36 -5.10 10.12
CA LEU A 206 -15.69 -4.96 10.74
C LEU A 206 -16.77 -4.59 9.71
N LEU A 207 -16.42 -3.80 8.70
CA LEU A 207 -17.32 -3.38 7.62
C LEU A 207 -17.38 -4.39 6.45
N ARG A 208 -16.66 -5.51 6.50
CA ARG A 208 -16.51 -6.43 5.36
C ARG A 208 -17.82 -6.88 4.72
N ARG A 209 -18.89 -7.12 5.53
CA ARG A 209 -20.21 -7.51 5.02
C ARG A 209 -20.87 -6.37 4.26
N GLN A 210 -20.84 -5.16 4.80
CA GLN A 210 -21.38 -3.98 4.15
C GLN A 210 -20.62 -3.67 2.84
N ILE A 211 -19.29 -3.84 2.84
CA ILE A 211 -18.44 -3.68 1.66
C ILE A 211 -18.83 -4.72 0.60
N GLU A 212 -19.00 -5.98 0.97
CA GLU A 212 -19.42 -7.03 0.05
C GLU A 212 -20.77 -6.69 -0.62
N LEU A 213 -21.76 -6.25 0.15
CA LEU A 213 -23.06 -5.84 -0.37
C LEU A 213 -22.94 -4.64 -1.34
N MET A 214 -21.96 -3.77 -1.18
CA MET A 214 -21.73 -2.63 -2.08
C MET A 214 -21.27 -3.03 -3.49
N SER A 215 -20.97 -4.30 -3.74
CA SER A 215 -20.78 -4.82 -5.10
C SER A 215 -22.07 -4.84 -5.92
N LEU A 216 -23.23 -4.91 -5.26
CA LEU A 216 -24.56 -4.86 -5.86
C LEU A 216 -24.92 -3.43 -6.33
N SER A 217 -26.04 -3.28 -7.02
CA SER A 217 -26.55 -1.95 -7.38
C SER A 217 -26.92 -1.13 -6.14
N ASP A 218 -26.87 0.21 -6.24
CA ASP A 218 -27.19 1.08 -5.12
C ASP A 218 -28.62 0.90 -4.59
N ASN A 219 -29.56 0.49 -5.46
CA ASN A 219 -30.95 0.20 -5.09
C ASN A 219 -31.06 -1.11 -4.31
N GLU A 220 -30.37 -2.16 -4.74
CA GLU A 220 -30.32 -3.44 -4.02
C GLU A 220 -29.65 -3.27 -2.64
N CYS A 221 -28.56 -2.52 -2.56
CA CYS A 221 -27.90 -2.20 -1.29
C CYS A 221 -28.87 -1.54 -0.30
N ARG A 222 -29.67 -0.57 -0.79
CA ARG A 222 -30.70 0.11 0.06
C ARG A 222 -31.80 -0.81 0.48
N ALA A 223 -32.27 -1.70 -0.43
CA ALA A 223 -33.27 -2.71 -0.10
C ALA A 223 -32.79 -3.69 0.98
N LEU A 224 -31.48 -3.98 1.00
CA LEU A 224 -30.82 -4.78 2.04
C LEU A 224 -30.44 -3.99 3.30
N GLY A 225 -30.86 -2.72 3.43
CA GLY A 225 -30.66 -1.90 4.62
C GLY A 225 -29.26 -1.25 4.73
N VAL A 226 -28.43 -1.31 3.69
CA VAL A 226 -27.09 -0.71 3.70
C VAL A 226 -27.18 0.81 3.54
N ARG A 227 -26.65 1.54 4.50
CA ARG A 227 -26.51 3.00 4.44
C ARG A 227 -25.26 3.38 3.64
N LEU A 228 -25.36 3.47 2.31
CA LEU A 228 -24.23 3.65 1.40
C LEU A 228 -23.29 4.82 1.77
N LYS A 229 -23.86 5.98 2.16
CA LYS A 229 -23.06 7.18 2.44
C LYS A 229 -22.11 7.01 3.65
N PRO A 230 -22.61 6.64 4.85
CA PRO A 230 -21.73 6.48 6.00
C PRO A 230 -20.77 5.32 5.81
N VAL A 231 -21.17 4.24 5.12
CA VAL A 231 -20.27 3.11 4.84
C VAL A 231 -19.14 3.53 3.91
N ARG A 232 -19.43 4.24 2.79
CA ARG A 232 -18.37 4.77 1.90
C ARG A 232 -17.43 5.70 2.64
N ALA A 233 -17.95 6.63 3.44
CA ALA A 233 -17.12 7.56 4.22
C ALA A 233 -16.24 6.83 5.22
N ALA A 234 -16.78 5.88 5.97
CA ALA A 234 -16.03 5.09 6.93
C ALA A 234 -14.94 4.24 6.25
N VAL A 235 -15.28 3.59 5.14
CA VAL A 235 -14.31 2.81 4.36
C VAL A 235 -13.18 3.69 3.83
N LEU A 236 -13.49 4.87 3.29
CA LEU A 236 -12.46 5.81 2.84
C LEU A 236 -11.58 6.27 4.01
N ALA A 237 -12.17 6.59 5.16
CA ALA A 237 -11.41 6.99 6.35
C ALA A 237 -10.47 5.87 6.84
N PHE A 238 -10.97 4.65 7.03
CA PHE A 238 -10.16 3.52 7.48
C PHE A 238 -9.08 3.13 6.47
N SER A 239 -9.40 3.13 5.18
CA SER A 239 -8.40 2.86 4.13
C SER A 239 -7.33 3.95 4.10
N THR A 240 -7.70 5.22 4.29
CA THR A 240 -6.75 6.33 4.32
C THR A 240 -5.82 6.24 5.53
N LEU A 241 -6.35 5.92 6.71
CA LEU A 241 -5.51 5.69 7.90
C LEU A 241 -4.51 4.56 7.65
N MET A 242 -4.97 3.44 7.10
CA MET A 242 -4.14 2.28 6.82
C MET A 242 -3.08 2.57 5.75
N VAL A 243 -3.47 3.09 4.60
CA VAL A 243 -2.56 3.36 3.48
C VAL A 243 -1.66 4.57 3.77
N GLY A 244 -2.19 5.64 4.34
CA GLY A 244 -1.44 6.83 4.72
C GLY A 244 -0.35 6.53 5.75
N SER A 245 -0.62 5.66 6.73
CA SER A 245 0.40 5.23 7.70
C SER A 245 1.54 4.44 7.04
N ILE A 246 1.25 3.59 6.05
CA ILE A 246 2.28 2.87 5.29
C ILE A 246 3.12 3.86 4.49
N ILE A 247 2.47 4.67 3.64
CA ILE A 247 3.14 5.61 2.72
C ILE A 247 4.01 6.60 3.49
N SER A 248 3.60 7.02 4.68
CA SER A 248 4.37 7.98 5.51
C SER A 248 5.79 7.50 5.86
N VAL A 249 6.02 6.19 5.88
CA VAL A 249 7.34 5.60 6.20
C VAL A 249 8.04 5.03 4.98
N THR A 250 7.28 4.46 4.04
CA THR A 250 7.85 3.75 2.89
C THR A 250 7.98 4.61 1.65
N GLY A 251 7.35 5.79 1.60
CA GLY A 251 7.07 6.47 0.35
C GLY A 251 6.02 5.72 -0.49
N LEU A 252 5.87 6.10 -1.75
CA LEU A 252 4.86 5.50 -2.62
C LEU A 252 5.25 4.08 -3.02
N ILE A 253 4.26 3.19 -3.03
CA ILE A 253 4.39 1.82 -3.55
C ILE A 253 3.32 1.63 -4.62
N SER A 254 3.73 1.72 -5.86
CA SER A 254 2.83 1.68 -7.01
C SER A 254 2.36 0.25 -7.31
N PHE A 255 1.23 0.10 -7.99
CA PHE A 255 0.67 -1.14 -8.53
C PHE A 255 0.26 -2.22 -7.52
N ALA A 256 0.84 -2.32 -6.34
CA ALA A 256 0.52 -3.39 -5.38
C ALA A 256 -0.99 -3.45 -5.04
N GLY A 257 -1.61 -2.28 -4.79
CA GLY A 257 -3.04 -2.16 -4.52
C GLY A 257 -3.95 -2.45 -5.72
N LEU A 258 -3.40 -2.43 -6.93
CA LEU A 258 -4.14 -2.76 -8.14
C LEU A 258 -4.08 -4.27 -8.44
N ILE A 259 -2.89 -4.84 -8.35
CA ILE A 259 -2.61 -6.22 -8.78
C ILE A 259 -3.12 -7.26 -7.79
N ALA A 260 -2.90 -7.02 -6.49
CA ALA A 260 -3.25 -7.98 -5.45
C ALA A 260 -4.72 -8.40 -5.48
N PRO A 261 -5.72 -7.50 -5.60
CA PRO A 261 -7.11 -7.92 -5.71
C PRO A 261 -7.44 -8.60 -7.03
N HIS A 262 -6.76 -8.26 -8.14
CA HIS A 262 -6.95 -8.95 -9.41
C HIS A 262 -6.50 -10.40 -9.32
N THR A 263 -5.28 -10.62 -8.82
CA THR A 263 -4.73 -11.96 -8.61
C THR A 263 -5.58 -12.76 -7.64
N ALA A 264 -6.04 -12.16 -6.53
CA ALA A 264 -6.90 -12.83 -5.57
C ALA A 264 -8.24 -13.30 -6.19
N ARG A 265 -8.85 -12.47 -7.07
CA ARG A 265 -10.07 -12.87 -7.80
C ARG A 265 -9.83 -14.00 -8.80
N LEU A 266 -8.71 -13.98 -9.51
CA LEU A 266 -8.32 -15.07 -10.41
C LEU A 266 -8.17 -16.41 -9.64
N MET A 267 -7.52 -16.35 -8.47
CA MET A 267 -7.29 -17.53 -7.63
C MET A 267 -8.59 -18.08 -7.02
N LEU A 268 -9.48 -17.20 -6.53
CA LEU A 268 -10.71 -17.60 -5.83
C LEU A 268 -11.90 -17.77 -6.74
N ARG A 269 -11.89 -17.17 -7.95
CA ARG A 269 -13.03 -17.08 -8.88
C ARG A 269 -14.31 -16.55 -8.22
N ARG A 270 -14.16 -15.67 -7.22
CA ARG A 270 -15.23 -15.08 -6.42
C ARG A 270 -14.90 -13.63 -6.10
N ASN A 271 -15.94 -12.84 -5.84
CA ASN A 271 -15.80 -11.43 -5.43
C ASN A 271 -16.64 -11.20 -4.16
N ASN A 272 -16.09 -11.61 -3.03
CA ASN A 272 -16.76 -11.54 -1.72
C ASN A 272 -15.78 -11.08 -0.63
N SER A 273 -16.22 -11.07 0.62
CA SER A 273 -15.40 -10.66 1.78
C SER A 273 -14.11 -11.49 1.95
N ILE A 274 -14.12 -12.76 1.51
CA ILE A 274 -12.92 -13.63 1.53
C ILE A 274 -11.87 -13.13 0.53
N THR A 275 -12.30 -12.54 -0.59
CA THR A 275 -11.40 -11.96 -1.59
C THR A 275 -10.63 -10.77 -1.03
N ILE A 276 -11.21 -9.99 -0.10
CA ILE A 276 -10.51 -8.88 0.57
C ILE A 276 -9.31 -9.42 1.37
N ILE A 277 -9.51 -10.50 2.13
CA ILE A 277 -8.44 -11.12 2.93
C ILE A 277 -7.37 -11.71 2.02
N MET A 278 -7.76 -12.45 0.98
CA MET A 278 -6.83 -13.02 0.01
C MET A 278 -6.03 -11.91 -0.72
N SER A 279 -6.65 -10.77 -1.01
CA SER A 279 -5.96 -9.63 -1.62
C SER A 279 -4.87 -9.07 -0.72
N GLY A 280 -5.12 -9.02 0.59
CA GLY A 280 -4.07 -8.67 1.56
C GLY A 280 -2.90 -9.66 1.55
N MET A 281 -3.20 -10.96 1.53
CA MET A 281 -2.15 -12.00 1.50
C MET A 281 -1.34 -11.97 0.20
N VAL A 282 -2.00 -11.83 -0.95
CA VAL A 282 -1.34 -11.70 -2.26
C VAL A 282 -0.50 -10.42 -2.29
N GLY A 283 -1.03 -9.31 -1.77
CA GLY A 283 -0.30 -8.05 -1.63
C GLY A 283 0.97 -8.21 -0.79
N ALA A 284 0.89 -8.90 0.35
CA ALA A 284 2.05 -9.22 1.19
C ALA A 284 3.10 -10.00 0.41
N PHE A 285 2.70 -11.03 -0.32
CA PHE A 285 3.60 -11.83 -1.13
C PHE A 285 4.27 -11.01 -2.23
N VAL A 286 3.51 -10.22 -2.98
CA VAL A 286 4.01 -9.40 -4.10
C VAL A 286 5.00 -8.35 -3.60
N VAL A 287 4.65 -7.59 -2.56
CA VAL A 287 5.52 -6.52 -2.03
C VAL A 287 6.77 -7.09 -1.39
N LEU A 288 6.66 -8.19 -0.65
CA LEU A 288 7.81 -8.87 -0.06
C LEU A 288 8.77 -9.43 -1.12
N THR A 289 8.23 -10.03 -2.19
CA THR A 289 9.04 -10.50 -3.32
C THR A 289 9.71 -9.34 -4.04
N ALA A 290 9.00 -8.24 -4.28
CA ALA A 290 9.57 -7.03 -4.84
C ALA A 290 10.70 -6.46 -3.98
N ASP A 291 10.55 -6.46 -2.65
CA ASP A 291 11.60 -6.02 -1.72
C ASP A 291 12.84 -6.92 -1.76
N ILE A 292 12.67 -8.24 -1.85
CA ILE A 292 13.79 -9.17 -2.03
C ILE A 292 14.56 -8.86 -3.31
N LEU A 293 13.83 -8.72 -4.43
CA LEU A 293 14.42 -8.40 -5.73
C LEU A 293 15.12 -7.05 -5.74
N ALA A 294 14.54 -6.03 -5.08
CA ALA A 294 15.14 -4.70 -4.96
C ALA A 294 16.53 -4.72 -4.33
N ARG A 295 16.82 -5.71 -3.47
CA ARG A 295 18.11 -5.86 -2.76
C ARG A 295 19.10 -6.78 -3.45
N VAL A 296 18.62 -7.62 -4.37
CA VAL A 296 19.44 -8.70 -4.97
C VAL A 296 19.87 -8.35 -6.39
N LEU A 297 19.02 -7.67 -7.15
CA LEU A 297 19.24 -7.46 -8.59
C LEU A 297 20.41 -6.52 -8.90
N TYR A 298 20.74 -5.60 -7.99
CA TYR A 298 21.80 -4.63 -8.21
C TYR A 298 22.58 -4.33 -6.92
N SER A 299 23.81 -3.78 -7.07
CA SER A 299 24.68 -3.41 -5.93
C SER A 299 24.11 -2.29 -5.07
N ALA A 300 23.35 -1.37 -5.66
CA ALA A 300 22.53 -0.39 -4.95
C ALA A 300 21.09 -0.90 -4.81
N GLU A 301 20.40 -0.51 -3.75
CA GLU A 301 18.98 -0.89 -3.57
C GLU A 301 18.12 -0.18 -4.62
N LEU A 302 17.35 -0.96 -5.38
CA LEU A 302 16.41 -0.41 -6.34
C LEU A 302 15.16 0.12 -5.63
N PRO A 303 14.56 1.23 -6.10
CA PRO A 303 13.28 1.70 -5.60
C PRO A 303 12.18 0.66 -5.74
N ILE A 304 11.33 0.54 -4.70
CA ILE A 304 10.33 -0.53 -4.64
C ILE A 304 9.26 -0.40 -5.74
N SER A 305 8.89 0.81 -6.11
CA SER A 305 7.88 1.05 -7.16
C SER A 305 8.31 0.55 -8.53
N ILE A 306 9.62 0.50 -8.81
CA ILE A 306 10.13 -0.09 -10.06
C ILE A 306 9.78 -1.58 -10.08
N LEU A 307 10.11 -2.29 -9.02
CA LEU A 307 9.92 -3.75 -8.94
C LEU A 307 8.45 -4.13 -8.90
N THR A 308 7.64 -3.42 -8.11
CA THR A 308 6.19 -3.67 -8.06
C THR A 308 5.52 -3.37 -9.41
N THR A 309 6.02 -2.39 -10.17
CA THR A 309 5.53 -2.11 -11.52
C THR A 309 5.95 -3.21 -12.51
N VAL A 310 7.21 -3.62 -12.50
CA VAL A 310 7.73 -4.68 -13.38
C VAL A 310 7.01 -6.01 -13.15
N ILE A 311 6.71 -6.36 -11.89
CA ILE A 311 5.92 -7.54 -11.56
C ILE A 311 4.45 -7.34 -11.97
N GLY A 312 3.94 -6.15 -11.77
CA GLY A 312 2.52 -5.85 -11.87
C GLY A 312 1.99 -5.70 -13.28
N VAL A 313 2.74 -5.05 -14.15
CA VAL A 313 2.30 -4.81 -15.52
C VAL A 313 2.03 -6.10 -16.28
N PRO A 314 2.90 -7.14 -16.27
CA PRO A 314 2.61 -8.41 -16.92
C PRO A 314 1.35 -9.10 -16.38
N ILE A 315 1.14 -9.06 -15.06
CA ILE A 315 -0.07 -9.64 -14.43
C ILE A 315 -1.33 -8.92 -14.93
N LEU A 316 -1.28 -7.59 -15.02
CA LEU A 316 -2.40 -6.78 -15.49
C LEU A 316 -2.68 -7.03 -16.99
N VAL A 317 -1.64 -7.11 -17.81
CA VAL A 317 -1.76 -7.45 -19.25
C VAL A 317 -2.39 -8.83 -19.42
N TYR A 318 -1.91 -9.83 -18.67
CA TYR A 318 -2.51 -11.17 -18.69
C TYR A 318 -4.00 -11.13 -18.34
N PHE A 319 -4.37 -10.36 -17.31
CA PHE A 319 -5.76 -10.18 -16.90
C PHE A 319 -6.62 -9.54 -18.00
N LEU A 320 -6.12 -8.51 -18.68
CA LEU A 320 -6.82 -7.86 -19.79
C LEU A 320 -7.03 -8.82 -20.97
N CYS A 321 -6.01 -9.60 -21.32
CA CYS A 321 -6.10 -10.58 -22.40
C CYS A 321 -7.06 -11.75 -22.10
N THR A 322 -7.19 -12.16 -20.84
CA THR A 322 -8.09 -13.27 -20.46
C THR A 322 -9.54 -12.83 -20.39
N ARG A 323 -9.83 -11.61 -19.94
CA ARG A 323 -11.20 -11.07 -19.88
C ARG A 323 -11.80 -10.80 -21.26
N GLY A 324 -10.98 -10.42 -22.25
CA GLY A 324 -11.44 -10.22 -23.62
C GLY A 324 -11.94 -11.50 -24.30
N LYS A 325 -11.58 -12.68 -23.80
CA LYS A 325 -12.05 -13.99 -24.32
C LYS A 325 -13.38 -14.46 -23.73
N GLU A 326 -13.80 -13.90 -22.58
CA GLU A 326 -15.09 -14.26 -21.96
C GLU A 326 -16.26 -13.38 -22.46
N THR A 327 -15.95 -12.28 -23.19
CA THR A 327 -16.93 -11.34 -23.74
C THR A 327 -17.05 -11.40 -25.27
N ALA A 328 -16.25 -12.23 -25.92
CA ALA A 328 -16.34 -12.56 -27.36
C ALA A 328 -16.94 -13.95 -27.56
#